data_74f15bd46fb4f3f5f8cb458e930bc9a5
#
_entry.id   74f15bd46fb4f3f5f8cb458e930bc9a5
#
_cell.length_a   1.000
_cell.length_b   1.000
_cell.length_c   1.000
_cell.angle_alpha   90.00
_cell.angle_beta   90.00
_cell.angle_gamma   90.00
#
_symmetry.space_group_name_H-M   'P 1'
#
loop_
_entity.id
_entity.type
_entity.pdbx_description
1 polymer ?
#
loop_
_entity_poly.entity_id
_entity_poly.type
_entity_poly.pdbx_seq_one_letter_code
_entity_poly.pdbx_strand_id
1 'polypeptide(L)'
;MRFPFFASFIVFCIWLGYEIHKHRNKQAKVDQEFWQTEAAANNTRRKSLDDLEYIKIPFDSLPMNLLKEDSEIADYHHTLIELSNSPIVNFTGISNTDLKLQYGAPNIELLSRYDQSYTTLVRTLQDWAEVLFEKGYTNEACSILEF
;
A
#
# COMPACT_ATOMS: atom_id res chain seq x y z
N MET A 1 51.19 0.18 -40.84
CA MET A 1 50.33 -0.71 -39.99
C MET A 1 49.00 -0.05 -39.86
N ARG A 2 47.92 -0.75 -40.31
CA ARG A 2 46.56 -0.27 -40.16
C ARG A 2 46.06 -0.73 -38.77
N PHE A 3 45.69 0.20 -37.92
CA PHE A 3 45.11 -0.12 -36.62
C PHE A 3 43.56 -0.09 -36.69
N PRO A 4 42.92 -1.13 -37.24
CA PRO A 4 41.44 -1.16 -37.31
C PRO A 4 40.80 -1.20 -35.92
N PHE A 5 41.52 -1.74 -34.94
CA PHE A 5 41.10 -1.77 -33.55
C PHE A 5 40.91 -0.40 -32.91
N PHE A 6 41.80 0.54 -33.22
CA PHE A 6 41.74 1.89 -32.65
C PHE A 6 40.56 2.69 -33.23
N ALA A 7 40.29 2.51 -34.52
CA ALA A 7 39.14 3.16 -35.16
C ALA A 7 37.82 2.62 -34.60
N SER A 8 37.69 1.30 -34.39
CA SER A 8 36.48 0.69 -33.81
C SER A 8 36.28 1.12 -32.36
N PHE A 9 37.36 1.28 -31.59
CA PHE A 9 37.28 1.77 -30.22
C PHE A 9 36.78 3.22 -30.17
N ILE A 10 37.24 4.10 -31.05
CA ILE A 10 36.75 5.48 -31.12
C ILE A 10 35.26 5.51 -31.45
N VAL A 11 34.82 4.73 -32.43
CA VAL A 11 33.39 4.62 -32.80
C VAL A 11 32.56 4.12 -31.63
N PHE A 12 33.05 3.12 -30.90
CA PHE A 12 32.39 2.61 -29.68
C PHE A 12 32.28 3.69 -28.59
N CYS A 13 33.33 4.45 -28.34
CA CYS A 13 33.31 5.54 -27.35
C CYS A 13 32.31 6.64 -27.71
N ILE A 14 32.23 7.00 -29.00
CA ILE A 14 31.27 7.99 -29.47
C ILE A 14 29.83 7.45 -29.31
N TRP A 15 29.58 6.22 -29.72
CA TRP A 15 28.28 5.57 -29.56
C TRP A 15 27.87 5.46 -28.08
N LEU A 16 28.78 5.02 -27.22
CA LEU A 16 28.55 4.93 -25.77
C LEU A 16 28.24 6.31 -25.16
N GLY A 17 29.01 7.34 -25.55
CA GLY A 17 28.75 8.72 -25.10
C GLY A 17 27.36 9.22 -25.54
N TYR A 18 26.94 8.91 -26.75
CA TYR A 18 25.60 9.23 -27.26
C TYR A 18 24.51 8.53 -26.46
N GLU A 19 24.67 7.23 -26.20
CA GLU A 19 23.67 6.44 -25.46
C GLU A 19 23.54 6.89 -23.99
N ILE A 20 24.67 7.18 -23.34
CA ILE A 20 24.69 7.75 -21.98
C ILE A 20 23.97 9.11 -21.95
N HIS A 21 24.25 9.99 -22.91
CA HIS A 21 23.62 11.31 -22.99
C HIS A 21 22.11 11.21 -23.22
N LYS A 22 21.66 10.31 -24.10
CA LYS A 22 20.26 10.03 -24.38
C LYS A 22 19.52 9.51 -23.16
N HIS A 23 20.09 8.55 -22.41
CA HIS A 23 19.52 8.02 -21.18
C HIS A 23 19.43 9.08 -20.11
N ARG A 24 20.47 9.90 -19.93
CA ARG A 24 20.49 10.98 -18.93
C ARG A 24 19.41 12.04 -19.21
N ASN A 25 19.21 12.39 -20.47
CA ASN A 25 18.17 13.35 -20.85
C ASN A 25 16.75 12.78 -20.65
N LYS A 26 16.58 11.48 -20.89
CA LYS A 26 15.30 10.79 -20.61
C LYS A 26 15.01 10.76 -19.11
N GLN A 27 16.02 10.42 -18.30
CA GLN A 27 15.88 10.40 -16.84
C GLN A 27 15.55 11.79 -16.29
N ALA A 28 16.23 12.84 -16.75
CA ALA A 28 15.98 14.21 -16.31
C ALA A 28 14.52 14.67 -16.61
N LYS A 29 13.94 14.22 -17.71
CA LYS A 29 12.51 14.51 -18.01
C LYS A 29 11.58 13.80 -17.05
N VAL A 30 11.81 12.51 -16.80
CA VAL A 30 11.02 11.71 -15.84
C VAL A 30 11.08 12.33 -14.45
N ASP A 31 12.29 12.72 -14.01
CA ASP A 31 12.49 13.37 -12.71
C ASP A 31 11.75 14.72 -12.65
N GLN A 32 11.79 15.50 -13.72
CA GLN A 32 11.07 16.78 -13.79
C GLN A 32 9.55 16.59 -13.74
N GLU A 33 9.00 15.63 -14.47
CA GLU A 33 7.56 15.30 -14.46
C GLU A 33 7.13 14.82 -13.09
N PHE A 34 7.94 13.97 -12.45
CA PHE A 34 7.71 13.51 -11.08
C PHE A 34 7.62 14.68 -10.09
N TRP A 35 8.62 15.57 -10.09
CA TRP A 35 8.64 16.70 -9.16
C TRP A 35 7.52 17.71 -9.44
N GLN A 36 7.13 17.90 -10.69
CA GLN A 36 5.96 18.73 -11.04
C GLN A 36 4.66 18.13 -10.49
N THR A 37 4.47 16.82 -10.66
CA THR A 37 3.30 16.10 -10.14
C THR A 37 3.26 16.15 -8.62
N GLU A 38 4.38 15.93 -7.94
CA GLU A 38 4.47 15.99 -6.49
C GLU A 38 4.19 17.41 -5.96
N ALA A 39 4.71 18.44 -6.62
CA ALA A 39 4.42 19.83 -6.28
C ALA A 39 2.93 20.17 -6.47
N ALA A 40 2.30 19.69 -7.54
CA ALA A 40 0.86 19.87 -7.77
C ALA A 40 0.05 19.16 -6.68
N ALA A 41 0.43 17.92 -6.33
CA ALA A 41 -0.21 17.14 -5.28
C ALA A 41 -0.15 17.84 -3.91
N ASN A 42 1.02 18.36 -3.55
CA ASN A 42 1.21 19.08 -2.27
C ASN A 42 0.42 20.38 -2.19
N ASN A 43 0.05 20.98 -3.31
CA ASN A 43 -0.76 22.20 -3.36
C ASN A 43 -2.27 21.92 -3.49
N THR A 44 -2.69 20.66 -3.54
CA THR A 44 -4.10 20.31 -3.66
C THR A 44 -4.85 20.62 -2.37
N ARG A 45 -5.95 21.38 -2.48
CA ARG A 45 -6.80 21.75 -1.36
C ARG A 45 -7.52 20.54 -0.78
N ARG A 46 -7.91 20.62 0.50
CA ARG A 46 -8.74 19.61 1.16
C ARG A 46 -10.04 19.38 0.38
N LYS A 47 -10.39 18.12 0.19
CA LYS A 47 -11.65 17.67 -0.41
C LYS A 47 -12.43 16.83 0.59
N SER A 48 -13.72 16.56 0.31
CA SER A 48 -14.53 15.64 1.10
C SER A 48 -14.00 14.22 1.02
N LEU A 49 -14.24 13.46 2.08
CA LEU A 49 -13.94 12.04 2.19
C LEU A 49 -15.22 11.18 2.23
N ASP A 50 -16.39 11.78 1.95
CA ASP A 50 -17.68 11.09 2.06
C ASP A 50 -17.83 9.96 1.03
N ASP A 51 -17.12 10.04 -0.09
CA ASP A 51 -17.17 9.06 -1.18
C ASP A 51 -16.19 7.88 -0.99
N LEU A 52 -15.56 7.75 0.19
CA LEU A 52 -14.66 6.65 0.47
C LEU A 52 -15.42 5.35 0.74
N GLU A 53 -14.90 4.24 0.24
CA GLU A 53 -15.42 2.90 0.52
C GLU A 53 -14.97 2.43 1.91
N TYR A 54 -15.76 2.78 2.93
CA TYR A 54 -15.48 2.40 4.31
C TYR A 54 -15.81 0.93 4.55
N ILE A 55 -14.82 0.19 5.06
CA ILE A 55 -14.97 -1.22 5.41
C ILE A 55 -15.60 -1.33 6.79
N LYS A 56 -16.62 -2.17 6.90
CA LYS A 56 -17.29 -2.52 8.18
C LYS A 56 -16.99 -3.97 8.53
N ILE A 57 -16.52 -4.19 9.75
CA ILE A 57 -16.21 -5.54 10.23
C ILE A 57 -17.53 -6.29 10.47
N PRO A 58 -17.79 -7.42 9.80
CA PRO A 58 -19.04 -8.16 9.94
C PRO A 58 -18.99 -9.13 11.13
N PHE A 59 -19.07 -8.61 12.34
CA PHE A 59 -19.01 -9.42 13.59
C PHE A 59 -20.00 -10.57 13.64
N ASP A 60 -21.14 -10.45 12.95
CA ASP A 60 -22.18 -11.50 12.92
C ASP A 60 -21.73 -12.74 12.14
N SER A 61 -20.81 -12.58 11.17
CA SER A 61 -20.29 -13.69 10.36
C SER A 61 -18.97 -14.26 10.91
N LEU A 62 -18.30 -13.54 11.81
CA LEU A 62 -17.05 -13.98 12.42
C LEU A 62 -17.30 -14.88 13.63
N PRO A 63 -16.46 -15.91 13.89
CA PRO A 63 -16.63 -16.86 14.99
C PRO A 63 -16.23 -16.26 16.35
N MET A 64 -16.78 -15.08 16.71
CA MET A 64 -16.45 -14.32 17.92
C MET A 64 -16.75 -15.06 19.24
N ASN A 65 -17.51 -16.16 19.17
CA ASN A 65 -17.86 -16.95 20.35
C ASN A 65 -16.89 -18.11 20.62
N LEU A 66 -16.02 -18.41 19.65
CA LEU A 66 -15.12 -19.55 19.71
C LEU A 66 -13.88 -19.20 20.58
N LEU A 67 -13.53 -20.12 21.48
CA LEU A 67 -12.32 -20.05 22.31
C LEU A 67 -12.11 -18.70 23.05
N LYS A 68 -13.18 -18.10 23.56
CA LYS A 68 -13.13 -16.81 24.27
C LYS A 68 -12.22 -16.78 25.50
N GLU A 69 -11.95 -17.95 26.09
CA GLU A 69 -11.09 -18.09 27.28
C GLU A 69 -9.59 -18.16 26.91
N ASP A 70 -9.29 -18.29 25.63
CA ASP A 70 -7.93 -18.24 25.12
C ASP A 70 -7.47 -16.79 25.04
N SER A 71 -6.37 -16.48 25.74
CA SER A 71 -5.87 -15.09 25.86
C SER A 71 -5.47 -14.49 24.53
N GLU A 72 -4.89 -15.30 23.64
CA GLU A 72 -4.42 -14.84 22.33
C GLU A 72 -5.61 -14.49 21.43
N ILE A 73 -6.65 -15.34 21.42
CA ILE A 73 -7.88 -15.10 20.66
C ILE A 73 -8.66 -13.91 21.24
N ALA A 74 -8.66 -13.75 22.56
CA ALA A 74 -9.27 -12.59 23.20
C ALA A 74 -8.60 -11.27 22.79
N ASP A 75 -7.28 -11.27 22.60
CA ASP A 75 -6.53 -10.09 22.12
C ASP A 75 -6.91 -9.73 20.68
N TYR A 76 -7.08 -10.72 19.79
CA TYR A 76 -7.58 -10.48 18.42
C TYR A 76 -9.01 -9.90 18.44
N HIS A 77 -9.90 -10.48 19.25
CA HIS A 77 -11.26 -9.95 19.39
C HIS A 77 -11.27 -8.51 19.91
N HIS A 78 -10.44 -8.19 20.89
CA HIS A 78 -10.31 -6.84 21.42
C HIS A 78 -9.82 -5.86 20.33
N THR A 79 -8.79 -6.24 19.58
CA THR A 79 -8.27 -5.44 18.47
C THR A 79 -9.33 -5.17 17.41
N LEU A 80 -10.11 -6.18 17.03
CA LEU A 80 -11.21 -6.01 16.04
C LEU A 80 -12.31 -5.06 16.55
N ILE A 81 -12.65 -5.14 17.85
CA ILE A 81 -13.61 -4.25 18.48
C ILE A 81 -13.10 -2.80 18.51
N GLU A 82 -11.84 -2.61 18.84
CA GLU A 82 -11.22 -1.27 18.82
C GLU A 82 -11.19 -0.70 17.39
N LEU A 83 -10.81 -1.50 16.39
CA LEU A 83 -10.79 -1.11 14.99
C LEU A 83 -12.19 -0.72 14.48
N SER A 84 -13.24 -1.35 14.96
CA SER A 84 -14.62 -1.05 14.53
C SER A 84 -15.07 0.38 14.88
N ASN A 85 -14.39 1.03 15.84
CA ASN A 85 -14.64 2.42 16.22
C ASN A 85 -13.88 3.44 15.35
N SER A 86 -13.04 2.96 14.44
CA SER A 86 -12.22 3.78 13.54
C SER A 86 -12.60 3.55 12.08
N PRO A 87 -12.53 4.58 11.24
CA PRO A 87 -12.70 4.37 9.81
C PRO A 87 -11.60 3.47 9.25
N ILE A 88 -11.99 2.52 8.41
CA ILE A 88 -11.10 1.56 7.75
C ILE A 88 -11.29 1.71 6.25
N VAL A 89 -10.22 1.96 5.52
CA VAL A 89 -10.24 2.08 4.05
C VAL A 89 -9.01 1.41 3.47
N ASN A 90 -9.19 0.69 2.38
CA ASN A 90 -8.11 0.06 1.65
C ASN A 90 -7.55 1.01 0.57
N PHE A 91 -6.30 1.41 0.72
CA PHE A 91 -5.57 2.19 -0.28
C PHE A 91 -4.43 1.39 -0.93
N THR A 92 -4.49 0.07 -0.88
CA THR A 92 -3.46 -0.79 -1.48
C THR A 92 -3.27 -0.47 -2.96
N GLY A 93 -2.04 -0.19 -3.35
CA GLY A 93 -1.68 0.12 -4.75
C GLY A 93 -1.88 1.59 -5.14
N ILE A 94 -2.37 2.45 -4.26
CA ILE A 94 -2.52 3.89 -4.52
C ILE A 94 -1.34 4.63 -3.89
N SER A 95 -0.66 5.47 -4.67
CA SER A 95 0.47 6.24 -4.15
C SER A 95 0.02 7.43 -3.28
N ASN A 96 0.88 7.88 -2.37
CA ASN A 96 0.61 9.09 -1.58
C ASN A 96 0.39 10.33 -2.45
N THR A 97 1.05 10.42 -3.59
CA THR A 97 0.88 11.51 -4.56
C THR A 97 -0.53 11.49 -5.15
N ASP A 98 -1.02 10.31 -5.54
CA ASP A 98 -2.38 10.14 -6.05
C ASP A 98 -3.43 10.44 -4.98
N LEU A 99 -3.23 9.98 -3.75
CA LEU A 99 -4.10 10.29 -2.62
C LEU A 99 -4.18 11.81 -2.37
N LYS A 100 -3.04 12.52 -2.42
CA LYS A 100 -3.03 14.00 -2.30
C LYS A 100 -3.78 14.67 -3.45
N LEU A 101 -3.60 14.21 -4.69
CA LEU A 101 -4.30 14.74 -5.87
C LEU A 101 -5.81 14.48 -5.79
N GLN A 102 -6.21 13.29 -5.35
CA GLN A 102 -7.60 12.88 -5.29
C GLN A 102 -8.35 13.50 -4.12
N TYR A 103 -7.77 13.51 -2.92
CA TYR A 103 -8.44 13.90 -1.67
C TYR A 103 -7.90 15.18 -1.03
N GLY A 104 -6.79 15.70 -1.53
CA GLY A 104 -6.12 16.89 -1.02
C GLY A 104 -5.00 16.59 -0.03
N ALA A 105 -3.90 17.34 -0.15
CA ALA A 105 -2.73 17.21 0.70
C ALA A 105 -3.02 17.26 2.21
N PRO A 106 -3.93 18.11 2.72
CA PRO A 106 -4.24 18.15 4.15
C PRO A 106 -4.93 16.92 4.71
N ASN A 107 -5.44 16.02 3.85
CA ASN A 107 -6.09 14.78 4.28
C ASN A 107 -5.13 13.59 4.38
N ILE A 108 -3.89 13.72 3.88
CA ILE A 108 -2.98 12.56 3.75
C ILE A 108 -2.72 11.85 5.09
N GLU A 109 -2.58 12.61 6.19
CA GLU A 109 -2.36 12.02 7.51
C GLU A 109 -3.58 11.20 7.96
N LEU A 110 -4.78 11.71 7.70
CA LEU A 110 -6.02 11.02 8.05
C LEU A 110 -6.21 9.75 7.20
N LEU A 111 -5.97 9.85 5.89
CA LEU A 111 -6.02 8.71 4.98
C LEU A 111 -4.99 7.63 5.33
N SER A 112 -3.78 8.04 5.75
CA SER A 112 -2.76 7.11 6.23
C SER A 112 -3.19 6.35 7.49
N ARG A 113 -3.95 6.99 8.40
CA ARG A 113 -4.52 6.31 9.57
C ARG A 113 -5.58 5.29 9.16
N TYR A 114 -6.43 5.61 8.18
CA TYR A 114 -7.44 4.67 7.68
C TYR A 114 -6.80 3.44 7.02
N ASP A 115 -5.74 3.64 6.25
CA ASP A 115 -4.95 2.57 5.64
C ASP A 115 -4.21 1.72 6.69
N GLN A 116 -3.70 2.37 7.74
CA GLN A 116 -3.10 1.65 8.87
C GLN A 116 -4.13 0.79 9.60
N SER A 117 -5.36 1.29 9.78
CA SER A 117 -6.47 0.51 10.36
C SER A 117 -6.79 -0.71 9.47
N TYR A 118 -6.78 -0.55 8.14
CA TYR A 118 -6.97 -1.66 7.21
C TYR A 118 -5.83 -2.69 7.31
N THR A 119 -4.59 -2.23 7.33
CA THR A 119 -3.42 -3.12 7.48
C THR A 119 -3.47 -3.90 8.79
N THR A 120 -3.89 -3.25 9.88
CA THR A 120 -4.07 -3.90 11.18
C THR A 120 -5.20 -4.92 11.13
N LEU A 121 -6.33 -4.59 10.50
CA LEU A 121 -7.45 -5.51 10.31
C LEU A 121 -7.02 -6.79 9.58
N VAL A 122 -6.40 -6.64 8.41
CA VAL A 122 -5.96 -7.79 7.61
C VAL A 122 -4.99 -8.67 8.39
N ARG A 123 -4.01 -8.07 9.07
CA ARG A 123 -3.04 -8.82 9.88
C ARG A 123 -3.72 -9.55 11.03
N THR A 124 -4.60 -8.88 11.78
CA THR A 124 -5.32 -9.50 12.91
C THR A 124 -6.18 -10.68 12.45
N LEU A 125 -6.86 -10.56 11.30
CA LEU A 125 -7.66 -11.65 10.75
C LEU A 125 -6.80 -12.82 10.29
N GLN A 126 -5.64 -12.55 9.67
CA GLN A 126 -4.71 -13.60 9.25
C GLN A 126 -4.13 -14.36 10.45
N ASP A 127 -3.63 -13.63 11.44
CA ASP A 127 -3.03 -14.23 12.65
C ASP A 127 -4.09 -15.04 13.42
N TRP A 128 -5.31 -14.52 13.54
CA TRP A 128 -6.43 -15.24 14.18
C TRP A 128 -6.81 -16.52 13.41
N ALA A 129 -6.91 -16.43 12.07
CA ALA A 129 -7.21 -17.61 11.24
C ALA A 129 -6.10 -18.67 11.35
N GLU A 130 -4.83 -18.28 11.42
CA GLU A 130 -3.70 -19.18 11.61
C GLU A 130 -3.81 -19.93 12.95
N VAL A 131 -4.06 -19.23 14.04
CA VAL A 131 -4.24 -19.83 15.37
C VAL A 131 -5.43 -20.80 15.41
N LEU A 132 -6.55 -20.45 14.76
CA LEU A 132 -7.71 -21.35 14.67
C LEU A 132 -7.38 -22.60 13.85
N PHE A 133 -6.66 -22.44 12.75
CA PHE A 133 -6.24 -23.56 11.91
C PHE A 133 -5.33 -24.53 12.68
N GLU A 134 -4.34 -24.03 13.43
CA GLU A 134 -3.46 -24.84 14.26
C GLU A 134 -4.21 -25.60 15.36
N LYS A 135 -5.29 -25.01 15.89
CA LYS A 135 -6.15 -25.65 16.88
C LYS A 135 -7.18 -26.62 16.28
N GLY A 136 -7.19 -26.79 14.95
CA GLY A 136 -8.05 -27.74 14.23
C GLY A 136 -9.43 -27.17 13.80
N TYR A 137 -9.67 -25.88 13.95
CA TYR A 137 -10.91 -25.20 13.56
C TYR A 137 -10.81 -24.67 12.11
N THR A 138 -10.60 -25.59 11.17
CA THR A 138 -10.32 -25.24 9.76
C THR A 138 -11.45 -24.48 9.07
N ASN A 139 -12.70 -24.85 9.36
CA ASN A 139 -13.86 -24.20 8.73
C ASN A 139 -14.01 -22.74 9.18
N GLU A 140 -13.79 -22.49 10.46
CA GLU A 140 -13.85 -21.15 11.04
C GLU A 140 -12.66 -20.30 10.57
N ALA A 141 -11.48 -20.88 10.47
CA ALA A 141 -10.32 -20.21 9.89
C ALA A 141 -10.58 -19.80 8.43
N CYS A 142 -11.15 -20.68 7.60
CA CYS A 142 -11.54 -20.34 6.23
C CYS A 142 -12.58 -19.22 6.20
N SER A 143 -13.59 -19.25 7.07
CA SER A 143 -14.62 -18.20 7.10
C SER A 143 -14.08 -16.81 7.44
N ILE A 144 -13.00 -16.73 8.23
CA ILE A 144 -12.32 -15.46 8.52
C ILE A 144 -11.58 -14.95 7.29
N LEU A 145 -10.94 -15.82 6.52
CA LEU A 145 -10.14 -15.45 5.34
C LEU A 145 -10.98 -15.15 4.09
N GLU A 146 -12.27 -15.50 4.10
CA GLU A 146 -13.22 -15.16 3.02
C GLU A 146 -13.78 -13.73 3.13
N PHE A 147 -13.55 -13.04 4.25
CA PHE A 147 -13.90 -11.64 4.44
C PHE A 147 -12.87 -10.70 3.81
#